data_52d41652a369770c1fdd29edfe2aa9c4
#
_entry.id   52d41652a369770c1fdd29edfe2aa9c4
#
_cell.length_a   1.000
_cell.length_b   1.000
_cell.length_c   1.000
_cell.angle_alpha   90.00
_cell.angle_beta   90.00
_cell.angle_gamma   90.00
#
_symmetry.space_group_name_H-M   'P 1'
#
loop_
_entity.id
_entity.type
_entity.pdbx_description
1 polymer ?
#
loop_
_entity_poly.entity_id
_entity_poly.type
_entity_poly.pdbx_seq_one_letter_code
_entity_poly.pdbx_strand_id
1 'polypeptide(L)'
;TLMAQNLLSNAEAFASCGWTRREGSVFRLGARYSGLGVRFALDAAYGGNQVLYSPFKMTGQPKSLLEVDTNTGFLKLPERFSPDKYYSVGLSASLPLYFQCGYHTRQFTVSAHWNYSNGMVAKLDRIEWKNHNITNLEYIGFYEGLHKLSFGAAFSDQVQRAHRDFAPRWGYTVSANYSFNPSDRHFSNLVSTYAQVYLPGFARHHSVKVAASYQTSIGGYKFPSGYAPLSYLSTRLIPRGFSSGDILSNNYLAASLDYQLPVWYPEGGIGAVLYFKRIRLNIGGDYARFRDYLPGPHASDGRMVPRRIWSVGGDIVFDVNVFRQPASATSTVKLSFYRPSSGGLWFTAAMGLPF
;
A
#
# COMPACT_ATOMS: atom_id res chain seq x y z
N THR A 1 17.34 12.21 4.04
CA THR A 1 17.13 12.20 2.58
C THR A 1 17.89 13.35 1.97
N LEU A 2 18.67 13.05 0.94
CA LEU A 2 19.30 14.04 0.07
C LEU A 2 18.55 14.02 -1.26
N MET A 3 18.35 15.19 -1.85
CA MET A 3 17.67 15.34 -3.13
C MET A 3 18.45 16.32 -4.01
N ALA A 4 18.61 15.98 -5.25
CA ALA A 4 19.20 16.83 -6.28
C ALA A 4 18.24 16.90 -7.48
N GLN A 5 18.06 18.10 -8.00
CA GLN A 5 17.20 18.37 -9.15
C GLN A 5 17.92 19.30 -10.11
N ASN A 6 17.75 19.10 -11.42
CA ASN A 6 18.31 20.01 -12.39
C ASN A 6 17.44 21.28 -12.55
N LEU A 7 17.99 22.32 -13.19
CA LEU A 7 17.31 23.60 -13.40
C LEU A 7 15.98 23.50 -14.15
N LEU A 8 15.86 22.53 -15.05
CA LEU A 8 14.62 22.32 -15.83
C LEU A 8 13.60 21.44 -15.11
N SER A 9 13.90 20.96 -13.91
CA SER A 9 13.04 20.06 -13.11
C SER A 9 12.59 18.79 -13.87
N ASN A 10 13.35 18.39 -14.90
CA ASN A 10 13.07 17.20 -15.67
C ASN A 10 13.94 15.98 -15.29
N ALA A 11 14.96 16.20 -14.47
CA ALA A 11 15.80 15.15 -13.91
C ALA A 11 15.96 15.38 -12.41
N GLU A 12 15.65 14.35 -11.63
CA GLU A 12 15.72 14.34 -10.18
C GLU A 12 16.47 13.09 -9.72
N ALA A 13 17.29 13.23 -8.69
CA ALA A 13 17.90 12.10 -8.00
C ALA A 13 17.73 12.24 -6.50
N PHE A 14 17.52 11.16 -5.81
CA PHE A 14 17.43 11.15 -4.36
C PHE A 14 18.19 9.99 -3.76
N ALA A 15 18.72 10.23 -2.57
CA ALA A 15 19.32 9.22 -1.71
C ALA A 15 18.73 9.34 -0.31
N SER A 16 18.37 8.23 0.28
CA SER A 16 17.88 8.21 1.66
C SER A 16 18.48 7.06 2.43
N CYS A 17 18.70 7.29 3.73
CA CYS A 17 19.08 6.27 4.67
C CYS A 17 18.06 6.30 5.82
N GLY A 18 17.56 5.15 6.17
CA GLY A 18 16.70 4.92 7.32
C GLY A 18 17.29 3.84 8.22
N TRP A 19 17.03 3.94 9.51
CA TRP A 19 17.40 2.90 10.45
C TRP A 19 16.19 2.51 11.31
N THR A 20 15.99 1.22 11.45
CA THR A 20 15.00 0.68 12.38
C THR A 20 15.65 -0.36 13.28
N ARG A 21 15.20 -0.45 14.53
CA ARG A 21 15.73 -1.43 15.49
C ARG A 21 15.55 -2.88 15.01
N ARG A 22 14.53 -3.16 14.19
CA ARG A 22 14.20 -4.52 13.72
C ARG A 22 14.96 -4.90 12.45
N GLU A 23 15.13 -3.97 11.53
CA GLU A 23 15.68 -4.24 10.19
C GLU A 23 17.10 -3.73 10.00
N GLY A 24 17.58 -2.86 10.93
CA GLY A 24 18.86 -2.20 10.78
C GLY A 24 18.82 -1.02 9.80
N SER A 25 19.93 -0.77 9.13
CA SER A 25 20.05 0.33 8.15
C SER A 25 19.52 -0.08 6.78
N VAL A 26 18.71 0.77 6.18
CA VAL A 26 18.19 0.64 4.81
C VAL A 26 18.59 1.87 4.02
N PHE A 27 19.27 1.65 2.90
CA PHE A 27 19.65 2.68 1.94
C PHE A 27 18.72 2.61 0.74
N ARG A 28 18.28 3.76 0.24
CA ARG A 28 17.49 3.86 -0.98
C ARG A 28 18.08 4.92 -1.87
N LEU A 29 18.18 4.60 -3.13
CA LEU A 29 18.59 5.49 -4.20
C LEU A 29 17.51 5.53 -5.26
N GLY A 30 17.27 6.67 -5.84
CA GLY A 30 16.35 6.76 -6.97
C GLY A 30 16.72 7.91 -7.89
N ALA A 31 16.34 7.74 -9.14
CA ALA A 31 16.46 8.75 -10.17
C ALA A 31 15.18 8.81 -10.99
N ARG A 32 14.77 10.00 -11.38
CA ARG A 32 13.58 10.24 -12.21
C ARG A 32 13.97 11.15 -13.37
N TYR A 33 13.43 10.85 -14.53
CA TYR A 33 13.61 11.66 -15.73
C TYR A 33 12.28 11.83 -16.47
N SER A 34 11.93 13.06 -16.81
CA SER A 34 10.66 13.40 -17.46
C SER A 34 10.79 14.25 -18.73
N GLY A 35 12.00 14.35 -19.29
CA GLY A 35 12.30 15.24 -20.43
C GLY A 35 11.72 14.82 -21.78
N LEU A 36 11.25 13.57 -21.94
CA LEU A 36 10.74 13.02 -23.20
C LEU A 36 9.22 12.84 -23.23
N GLY A 37 8.48 13.47 -22.32
CA GLY A 37 7.04 13.24 -22.17
C GLY A 37 6.71 11.94 -21.44
N VAL A 38 7.52 10.91 -21.58
CA VAL A 38 7.50 9.70 -20.75
C VAL A 38 8.33 9.98 -19.50
N ARG A 39 7.80 9.59 -18.35
CA ARG A 39 8.51 9.66 -17.08
C ARG A 39 9.16 8.30 -16.80
N PHE A 40 10.46 8.30 -16.69
CA PHE A 40 11.24 7.14 -16.27
C PHE A 40 11.64 7.29 -14.81
N ALA A 41 11.61 6.19 -14.06
CA ALA A 41 12.19 6.16 -12.73
C ALA A 41 12.99 4.88 -12.52
N LEU A 42 14.12 5.03 -11.83
CA LEU A 42 14.97 3.96 -11.33
C LEU A 42 14.95 4.07 -9.81
N ASP A 43 14.64 2.98 -9.15
CA ASP A 43 14.65 2.88 -7.70
C ASP A 43 15.51 1.69 -7.30
N ALA A 44 16.41 1.89 -6.33
CA ALA A 44 17.22 0.84 -5.75
C ALA A 44 17.15 0.91 -4.24
N ALA A 45 17.08 -0.23 -3.59
CA ALA A 45 17.14 -0.33 -2.13
C ALA A 45 18.15 -1.41 -1.73
N TYR A 46 18.86 -1.16 -0.62
CA TYR A 46 19.80 -2.09 -0.02
C TYR A 46 19.74 -2.00 1.49
N GLY A 47 19.76 -3.13 2.16
CA GLY A 47 19.75 -3.23 3.62
C GLY A 47 18.41 -3.74 4.15
N GLY A 48 18.33 -3.89 5.45
CA GLY A 48 17.21 -4.59 6.07
C GLY A 48 17.30 -6.11 5.95
N ASN A 49 16.23 -6.77 6.33
CA ASN A 49 16.15 -8.23 6.27
C ASN A 49 15.53 -8.67 4.96
N GLN A 50 16.05 -9.74 4.41
CA GLN A 50 15.49 -10.39 3.23
C GLN A 50 14.03 -10.80 3.48
N VAL A 51 13.17 -10.57 2.49
CA VAL A 51 11.75 -10.92 2.58
C VAL A 51 11.57 -12.38 2.20
N LEU A 52 11.02 -13.16 3.13
CA LEU A 52 10.58 -14.52 2.86
C LEU A 52 9.07 -14.51 2.58
N TYR A 53 8.68 -14.90 1.39
CA TYR A 53 7.28 -15.13 1.05
C TYR A 53 6.88 -16.54 1.46
N SER A 54 6.00 -16.62 2.43
CA SER A 54 5.41 -17.89 2.89
C SER A 54 3.94 -17.93 2.51
N PRO A 55 3.43 -19.11 2.10
CA PRO A 55 1.99 -19.29 1.86
C PRO A 55 1.15 -19.20 3.12
N PHE A 56 1.76 -19.14 4.30
CA PHE A 56 1.07 -19.12 5.59
C PHE A 56 1.39 -17.86 6.38
N LYS A 57 0.37 -17.39 7.12
CA LYS A 57 0.58 -16.33 8.12
C LYS A 57 1.44 -16.89 9.23
N MET A 58 2.67 -16.47 9.30
CA MET A 58 3.55 -16.83 10.40
C MET A 58 3.38 -15.80 11.52
N THR A 59 2.84 -16.23 12.65
CA THR A 59 2.78 -15.44 13.86
C THR A 59 4.10 -15.60 14.59
N GLY A 60 5.03 -14.67 14.41
CA GLY A 60 6.33 -14.68 15.09
C GLY A 60 7.38 -13.84 14.37
N GLN A 61 8.44 -13.52 15.07
CA GLN A 61 9.52 -12.70 14.52
C GLN A 61 10.32 -13.48 13.45
N PRO A 62 10.78 -12.83 12.37
CA PRO A 62 11.44 -13.48 11.23
C PRO A 62 12.76 -14.17 11.54
N LYS A 63 13.25 -14.12 12.76
CA LYS A 63 14.49 -14.81 13.20
C LYS A 63 14.33 -16.31 13.44
N SER A 64 13.12 -16.85 13.36
CA SER A 64 12.84 -18.26 13.67
C SER A 64 12.14 -19.00 12.53
N LEU A 65 12.44 -18.65 11.30
CA LEU A 65 11.80 -19.23 10.13
C LEU A 65 12.63 -20.40 9.64
N LEU A 66 12.13 -21.66 9.77
CA LEU A 66 12.51 -22.83 8.97
C LEU A 66 13.19 -24.01 9.68
N GLU A 67 13.29 -24.05 10.98
CA GLU A 67 13.24 -25.34 11.68
C GLU A 67 11.85 -25.45 12.30
N VAL A 68 11.18 -26.57 12.12
CA VAL A 68 10.07 -26.90 12.99
C VAL A 68 10.69 -27.37 14.29
N ASP A 69 10.77 -26.50 15.26
CA ASP A 69 10.97 -26.93 16.62
C ASP A 69 9.72 -27.75 17.01
N THR A 70 9.88 -29.04 17.10
CA THR A 70 8.81 -29.99 17.44
C THR A 70 8.14 -29.67 18.77
N ASN A 71 8.77 -28.86 19.62
CA ASN A 71 8.21 -28.42 20.90
C ASN A 71 7.39 -27.14 20.80
N THR A 72 7.67 -26.26 19.87
CA THR A 72 7.02 -24.94 19.76
C THR A 72 6.22 -24.76 18.48
N GLY A 73 6.36 -25.65 17.49
CA GLY A 73 5.67 -25.55 16.20
C GLY A 73 6.16 -24.41 15.30
N PHE A 74 7.31 -23.79 15.60
CA PHE A 74 7.89 -22.72 14.79
C PHE A 74 8.91 -23.26 13.77
N LEU A 75 8.93 -22.64 12.61
CA LEU A 75 9.86 -22.94 11.53
C LEU A 75 11.17 -22.17 11.72
N LYS A 76 12.29 -22.86 11.77
CA LYS A 76 13.64 -22.27 11.72
C LYS A 76 14.20 -22.34 10.29
N LEU A 77 14.87 -21.28 9.82
CA LEU A 77 15.68 -21.32 8.60
C LEU A 77 16.83 -22.32 8.77
N PRO A 78 17.09 -23.20 7.79
CA PRO A 78 18.31 -23.96 7.78
C PRO A 78 19.53 -23.04 7.90
N GLU A 79 20.57 -23.43 8.63
CA GLU A 79 21.79 -22.64 8.83
C GLU A 79 22.48 -22.17 7.53
N ARG A 80 22.18 -22.83 6.41
CA ARG A 80 22.62 -22.41 5.07
C ARG A 80 22.04 -21.09 4.60
N PHE A 81 20.95 -20.64 5.18
CA PHE A 81 20.27 -19.41 4.85
C PHE A 81 20.46 -18.40 5.98
N SER A 82 21.69 -17.94 6.16
CA SER A 82 21.90 -16.66 6.79
C SER A 82 21.09 -15.65 5.96
N PRO A 83 20.15 -14.90 6.55
CA PRO A 83 19.36 -13.96 5.80
C PRO A 83 20.30 -12.90 5.25
N ASP A 84 20.61 -13.01 3.97
CA ASP A 84 21.32 -11.96 3.25
C ASP A 84 20.55 -10.67 3.39
N LYS A 85 21.26 -9.56 3.30
CA LYS A 85 20.59 -8.27 3.32
C LYS A 85 19.69 -8.15 2.09
N TYR A 86 18.51 -7.61 2.32
CA TYR A 86 17.58 -7.34 1.24
C TYR A 86 18.17 -6.34 0.25
N TYR A 87 18.00 -6.59 -1.03
CA TYR A 87 18.19 -5.60 -2.08
C TYR A 87 17.10 -5.71 -3.12
N SER A 88 16.77 -4.59 -3.71
CA SER A 88 15.82 -4.51 -4.82
C SER A 88 16.23 -3.44 -5.81
N VAL A 89 15.88 -3.67 -7.06
CA VAL A 89 16.04 -2.70 -8.15
C VAL A 89 14.73 -2.64 -8.91
N GLY A 90 14.24 -1.43 -9.13
CA GLY A 90 13.00 -1.16 -9.86
C GLY A 90 13.23 -0.21 -11.02
N LEU A 91 12.59 -0.50 -12.13
CA LEU A 91 12.50 0.37 -13.30
C LEU A 91 11.04 0.66 -13.58
N SER A 92 10.68 1.91 -13.77
CA SER A 92 9.33 2.27 -14.16
C SER A 92 9.34 3.27 -15.31
N ALA A 93 8.32 3.13 -16.16
CA ALA A 93 8.00 4.07 -17.21
C ALA A 93 6.52 4.44 -17.11
N SER A 94 6.19 5.72 -17.19
CA SER A 94 4.81 6.18 -17.20
C SER A 94 4.61 7.30 -18.20
N LEU A 95 3.51 7.24 -18.93
CA LEU A 95 3.08 8.24 -19.90
C LEU A 95 1.83 8.93 -19.39
N PRO A 96 1.95 10.12 -18.77
CA PRO A 96 0.81 10.92 -18.39
C PRO A 96 0.34 11.77 -19.60
N LEU A 97 -0.92 11.63 -19.97
CA LEU A 97 -1.58 12.44 -20.98
C LEU A 97 -2.56 13.39 -20.28
N TYR A 98 -2.38 14.67 -20.50
CA TYR A 98 -3.21 15.72 -19.88
C TYR A 98 -4.14 16.32 -20.92
N PHE A 99 -5.41 16.38 -20.57
CA PHE A 99 -6.45 17.00 -21.40
C PHE A 99 -7.19 18.04 -20.56
N GLN A 100 -7.18 19.27 -20.99
CA GLN A 100 -7.98 20.31 -20.34
C GLN A 100 -9.22 20.59 -21.18
N CYS A 101 -10.39 20.50 -20.57
CA CYS A 101 -11.66 20.76 -21.22
C CYS A 101 -12.52 21.65 -20.31
N GLY A 102 -12.49 22.95 -20.55
CA GLY A 102 -13.15 23.94 -19.70
C GLY A 102 -12.64 23.91 -18.26
N TYR A 103 -13.54 23.68 -17.32
CA TYR A 103 -13.20 23.56 -15.88
C TYR A 103 -12.70 22.19 -15.45
N HIS A 104 -12.65 21.24 -16.37
CA HIS A 104 -12.23 19.87 -16.09
C HIS A 104 -10.75 19.67 -16.43
N THR A 105 -10.01 19.14 -15.48
CA THR A 105 -8.65 18.62 -15.70
C THR A 105 -8.73 17.11 -15.80
N ARG A 106 -8.43 16.58 -16.97
CA ARG A 106 -8.43 15.15 -17.27
C ARG A 106 -7.01 14.67 -17.40
N GLN A 107 -6.73 13.56 -16.79
CA GLN A 107 -5.44 12.91 -16.91
C GLN A 107 -5.64 11.41 -17.17
N PHE A 108 -5.00 10.92 -18.21
CA PHE A 108 -4.87 9.49 -18.45
C PHE A 108 -3.39 9.10 -18.32
N THR A 109 -3.10 8.08 -17.54
CA THR A 109 -1.73 7.64 -17.31
C THR A 109 -1.64 6.14 -17.56
N VAL A 110 -0.73 5.75 -18.42
CA VAL A 110 -0.32 4.34 -18.60
C VAL A 110 1.05 4.17 -17.97
N SER A 111 1.26 3.07 -17.28
CA SER A 111 2.53 2.79 -16.60
C SER A 111 2.93 1.33 -16.74
N ALA A 112 4.23 1.12 -16.83
CA ALA A 112 4.86 -0.18 -16.71
C ALA A 112 5.93 -0.10 -15.61
N HIS A 113 5.99 -1.10 -14.77
CA HIS A 113 6.95 -1.18 -13.67
C HIS A 113 7.52 -2.58 -13.59
N TRP A 114 8.82 -2.70 -13.60
CA TRP A 114 9.56 -3.91 -13.32
C TRP A 114 10.33 -3.74 -12.02
N ASN A 115 10.27 -4.75 -11.18
CA ASN A 115 11.02 -4.80 -9.94
C ASN A 115 11.66 -6.18 -9.79
N TYR A 116 12.92 -6.16 -9.39
CA TYR A 116 13.64 -7.35 -8.95
C TYR A 116 14.02 -7.20 -7.49
N SER A 117 13.90 -8.27 -6.73
CA SER A 117 14.40 -8.33 -5.36
C SER A 117 14.98 -9.71 -5.06
N ASN A 118 15.93 -9.78 -4.12
CA ASN A 118 16.48 -11.04 -3.63
C ASN A 118 15.57 -11.76 -2.61
N GLY A 119 14.27 -11.42 -2.57
CA GLY A 119 13.30 -12.15 -1.77
C GLY A 119 13.30 -13.64 -2.09
N MET A 120 12.94 -14.46 -1.12
CA MET A 120 12.87 -15.90 -1.24
C MET A 120 11.44 -16.39 -1.12
N VAL A 121 11.12 -17.43 -1.85
CA VAL A 121 9.85 -18.15 -1.74
C VAL A 121 10.12 -19.60 -1.39
N ALA A 122 9.54 -20.07 -0.30
CA ALA A 122 9.65 -21.47 0.12
C ALA A 122 8.88 -22.39 -0.84
N LYS A 123 9.55 -23.40 -1.37
CA LYS A 123 8.95 -24.52 -2.10
C LYS A 123 8.56 -25.55 -1.06
N LEU A 124 7.28 -25.76 -0.88
CA LEU A 124 6.74 -26.71 0.06
C LEU A 124 6.22 -27.94 -0.67
N ASP A 125 6.66 -29.10 -0.31
CA ASP A 125 6.13 -30.37 -0.83
C ASP A 125 4.97 -30.86 0.03
N ARG A 126 5.15 -30.89 1.33
CA ARG A 126 4.17 -31.43 2.27
C ARG A 126 4.07 -30.58 3.54
N ILE A 127 2.84 -30.36 3.98
CA ILE A 127 2.56 -29.67 5.24
C ILE A 127 1.58 -30.52 6.03
N GLU A 128 1.95 -30.89 7.24
CA GLU A 128 1.08 -31.56 8.17
C GLU A 128 0.69 -30.61 9.31
N TRP A 129 -0.60 -30.64 9.66
CA TRP A 129 -1.16 -29.83 10.72
C TRP A 129 -1.79 -30.68 11.79
N LYS A 130 -1.57 -30.33 13.05
CA LYS A 130 -2.26 -30.91 14.17
C LYS A 130 -2.70 -29.79 15.12
N ASN A 131 -3.98 -29.78 15.50
CA ASN A 131 -4.53 -28.78 16.42
C ASN A 131 -4.23 -27.33 16.04
N HIS A 132 -4.37 -26.98 14.75
CA HIS A 132 -4.06 -25.65 14.21
C HIS A 132 -2.57 -25.27 14.19
N ASN A 133 -1.68 -26.21 14.55
CA ASN A 133 -0.24 -26.01 14.48
C ASN A 133 0.36 -26.86 13.37
N ILE A 134 1.39 -26.35 12.71
CA ILE A 134 2.19 -27.12 11.76
C ILE A 134 2.99 -28.13 12.55
N THR A 135 2.79 -29.42 12.28
CA THR A 135 3.52 -30.50 12.95
C THR A 135 4.64 -31.08 12.11
N ASN A 136 4.52 -30.98 10.79
CA ASN A 136 5.57 -31.40 9.87
C ASN A 136 5.56 -30.52 8.63
N LEU A 137 6.75 -30.24 8.11
CA LEU A 137 6.92 -29.41 6.93
C LEU A 137 8.08 -29.97 6.11
N GLU A 138 7.79 -30.48 4.93
CA GLU A 138 8.80 -30.94 3.98
C GLU A 138 9.12 -29.83 2.99
N TYR A 139 10.39 -29.47 2.92
CA TYR A 139 10.91 -28.52 1.95
C TYR A 139 11.62 -29.25 0.82
N ILE A 140 11.38 -28.79 -0.38
CA ILE A 140 12.15 -29.17 -1.56
C ILE A 140 13.12 -28.08 -2.00
N GLY A 141 13.15 -26.94 -1.31
CA GLY A 141 14.08 -25.85 -1.56
C GLY A 141 13.41 -24.47 -1.55
N PHE A 142 14.12 -23.50 -2.10
CA PHE A 142 13.67 -22.12 -2.22
C PHE A 142 13.79 -21.64 -3.65
N TYR A 143 12.89 -20.74 -4.04
CA TYR A 143 13.09 -19.87 -5.19
C TYR A 143 13.78 -18.60 -4.69
N GLU A 144 14.91 -18.27 -5.26
CA GLU A 144 15.65 -17.05 -4.99
C GLU A 144 15.45 -16.07 -6.13
N GLY A 145 15.30 -14.80 -5.75
CA GLY A 145 15.10 -13.75 -6.72
C GLY A 145 13.66 -13.67 -7.23
N LEU A 146 13.00 -12.56 -6.94
CA LEU A 146 11.62 -12.31 -7.30
C LEU A 146 11.55 -11.22 -8.35
N HIS A 147 11.06 -11.57 -9.50
CA HIS A 147 10.70 -10.61 -10.54
C HIS A 147 9.22 -10.24 -10.44
N LYS A 148 8.91 -8.96 -10.51
CA LYS A 148 7.55 -8.46 -10.59
C LYS A 148 7.44 -7.50 -11.75
N LEU A 149 6.61 -7.84 -12.72
CA LEU A 149 6.22 -6.94 -13.79
C LEU A 149 4.79 -6.49 -13.56
N SER A 150 4.56 -5.18 -13.67
CA SER A 150 3.25 -4.59 -13.43
C SER A 150 2.91 -3.62 -14.54
N PHE A 151 1.68 -3.70 -15.04
CA PHE A 151 1.11 -2.75 -15.97
C PHE A 151 -0.06 -2.04 -15.33
N GLY A 152 -0.09 -0.72 -15.42
CA GLY A 152 -1.14 0.11 -14.83
C GLY A 152 -1.74 1.07 -15.82
N ALA A 153 -3.05 1.31 -15.67
CA ALA A 153 -3.74 2.39 -16.34
C ALA A 153 -4.57 3.15 -15.29
N ALA A 154 -4.53 4.47 -15.36
CA ALA A 154 -5.30 5.33 -14.48
C ALA A 154 -5.92 6.47 -15.28
N PHE A 155 -7.17 6.77 -14.99
CA PHE A 155 -7.88 7.91 -15.53
C PHE A 155 -8.45 8.74 -14.39
N SER A 156 -8.29 10.05 -14.46
CA SER A 156 -8.91 11.00 -13.54
C SER A 156 -9.55 12.15 -14.31
N ASP A 157 -10.72 12.54 -13.87
CA ASP A 157 -11.42 13.75 -14.31
C ASP A 157 -11.83 14.54 -13.07
N GLN A 158 -11.37 15.76 -12.92
CA GLN A 158 -11.61 16.59 -11.75
C GLN A 158 -11.93 18.01 -12.17
N VAL A 159 -12.96 18.58 -11.56
CA VAL A 159 -13.27 20.00 -11.70
C VAL A 159 -12.26 20.81 -10.90
N GLN A 160 -11.75 21.88 -11.49
CA GLN A 160 -10.79 22.77 -10.85
C GLN A 160 -11.38 23.33 -9.54
N ARG A 161 -10.57 23.32 -8.49
CA ARG A 161 -10.96 23.74 -7.14
C ARG A 161 -10.91 25.26 -7.00
N ALA A 162 -11.90 25.83 -6.30
CA ALA A 162 -11.78 27.19 -5.80
C ALA A 162 -10.74 27.25 -4.65
N HIS A 163 -10.21 28.42 -4.35
CA HIS A 163 -9.16 28.61 -3.34
C HIS A 163 -9.54 28.07 -1.95
N ARG A 164 -10.82 28.19 -1.56
CA ARG A 164 -11.34 27.68 -0.29
C ARG A 164 -11.72 26.21 -0.29
N ASP A 165 -11.85 25.59 -1.46
CA ASP A 165 -12.18 24.16 -1.54
C ASP A 165 -10.94 23.32 -1.20
N PHE A 166 -11.10 22.32 -0.36
CA PHE A 166 -10.03 21.39 -0.03
C PHE A 166 -10.11 20.07 -0.80
N ALA A 167 -11.26 19.77 -1.40
CA ALA A 167 -11.49 18.64 -2.30
C ALA A 167 -12.20 19.12 -3.58
N PRO A 168 -12.09 18.38 -4.69
CA PRO A 168 -12.87 18.67 -5.89
C PRO A 168 -14.37 18.62 -5.57
N ARG A 169 -15.16 19.56 -6.12
CA ARG A 169 -16.63 19.50 -6.01
C ARG A 169 -17.19 18.32 -6.78
N TRP A 170 -16.62 18.04 -7.92
CA TRP A 170 -16.87 16.88 -8.77
C TRP A 170 -15.53 16.32 -9.23
N GLY A 171 -15.43 15.02 -9.24
CA GLY A 171 -14.29 14.37 -9.81
C GLY A 171 -14.34 12.86 -9.58
N TYR A 172 -13.68 12.14 -10.44
CA TYR A 172 -13.48 10.71 -10.25
C TYR A 172 -12.09 10.29 -10.71
N THR A 173 -11.62 9.23 -10.12
CA THR A 173 -10.36 8.57 -10.49
C THR A 173 -10.63 7.07 -10.53
N VAL A 174 -10.25 6.44 -11.62
CA VAL A 174 -10.30 4.99 -11.77
C VAL A 174 -8.91 4.51 -12.15
N SER A 175 -8.45 3.45 -11.54
CA SER A 175 -7.17 2.83 -11.90
C SER A 175 -7.28 1.32 -11.88
N ALA A 176 -6.57 0.69 -12.79
CA ALA A 176 -6.40 -0.77 -12.85
C ALA A 176 -4.92 -1.09 -12.92
N ASN A 177 -4.51 -2.14 -12.26
CA ASN A 177 -3.14 -2.62 -12.28
C ASN A 177 -3.13 -4.14 -12.39
N TYR A 178 -2.27 -4.65 -13.26
CA TYR A 178 -2.01 -6.06 -13.46
C TYR A 178 -0.57 -6.36 -13.13
N SER A 179 -0.32 -7.29 -12.23
CA SER A 179 1.03 -7.66 -11.78
C SER A 179 1.23 -9.16 -11.94
N PHE A 180 2.39 -9.57 -12.41
CA PHE A 180 2.74 -10.97 -12.56
C PHE A 180 4.26 -11.18 -12.40
N ASN A 181 4.64 -12.43 -12.20
CA ASN A 181 6.05 -12.84 -12.19
C ASN A 181 6.38 -13.48 -13.55
N PRO A 182 7.26 -12.87 -14.37
CA PRO A 182 7.62 -13.42 -15.68
C PRO A 182 8.51 -14.66 -15.59
N SER A 183 9.20 -14.87 -14.46
CA SER A 183 10.19 -15.93 -14.29
C SER A 183 9.60 -17.18 -13.64
N ASP A 184 8.48 -17.05 -12.91
CA ASP A 184 7.90 -18.16 -12.17
C ASP A 184 6.38 -18.27 -12.41
N ARG A 185 5.98 -19.34 -13.10
CA ARG A 185 4.57 -19.64 -13.41
C ARG A 185 3.76 -20.09 -12.19
N HIS A 186 4.40 -20.44 -11.09
CA HIS A 186 3.69 -20.82 -9.86
C HIS A 186 3.11 -19.59 -9.13
N PHE A 187 3.66 -18.40 -9.39
CA PHE A 187 3.05 -17.16 -8.93
C PHE A 187 1.74 -16.88 -9.65
N SER A 188 0.71 -16.62 -8.87
CA SER A 188 -0.54 -16.11 -9.40
C SER A 188 -0.42 -14.65 -9.79
N ASN A 189 -0.97 -14.30 -10.95
CA ASN A 189 -1.07 -12.92 -11.36
C ASN A 189 -2.09 -12.18 -10.49
N LEU A 190 -1.88 -10.91 -10.25
CA LEU A 190 -2.77 -10.07 -9.47
C LEU A 190 -3.39 -8.99 -10.35
N VAL A 191 -4.71 -8.96 -10.39
CA VAL A 191 -5.47 -7.81 -10.90
C VAL A 191 -5.97 -7.00 -9.72
N SER A 192 -5.69 -5.71 -9.71
CA SER A 192 -6.20 -4.79 -8.71
C SER A 192 -6.79 -3.55 -9.37
N THR A 193 -7.96 -3.14 -8.89
CA THR A 193 -8.66 -1.92 -9.34
C THR A 193 -8.94 -1.01 -8.17
N TYR A 194 -8.97 0.27 -8.42
CA TYR A 194 -9.34 1.29 -7.46
C TYR A 194 -10.17 2.36 -8.16
N ALA A 195 -11.27 2.72 -7.55
CA ALA A 195 -12.12 3.82 -8.00
C ALA A 195 -12.38 4.78 -6.83
N GLN A 196 -12.42 6.07 -7.14
CA GLN A 196 -12.73 7.12 -6.19
C GLN A 196 -13.57 8.18 -6.86
N VAL A 197 -14.62 8.64 -6.19
CA VAL A 197 -15.52 9.68 -6.67
C VAL A 197 -15.64 10.76 -5.59
N TYR A 198 -15.57 12.00 -6.02
CA TYR A 198 -15.91 13.17 -5.22
C TYR A 198 -17.25 13.72 -5.65
N LEU A 199 -18.11 14.00 -4.70
CA LEU A 199 -19.43 14.59 -4.88
C LEU A 199 -19.55 15.84 -4.02
N PRO A 200 -20.36 16.82 -4.40
CA PRO A 200 -20.66 17.96 -3.55
C PRO A 200 -21.38 17.50 -2.28
N GLY A 201 -21.03 18.09 -1.16
CA GLY A 201 -21.74 17.86 0.11
C GLY A 201 -23.01 18.71 0.23
N PHE A 202 -23.68 18.62 1.38
CA PHE A 202 -24.94 19.33 1.65
C PHE A 202 -24.79 20.84 1.78
N ALA A 203 -23.59 21.35 2.05
CA ALA A 203 -23.31 22.77 2.21
C ALA A 203 -22.11 23.22 1.34
N ARG A 204 -21.91 24.55 1.26
CA ARG A 204 -20.77 25.12 0.53
C ARG A 204 -19.46 24.61 1.12
N HIS A 205 -18.50 24.26 0.26
CA HIS A 205 -17.18 23.71 0.62
C HIS A 205 -17.21 22.35 1.32
N HIS A 206 -18.35 21.69 1.45
CA HIS A 206 -18.44 20.31 1.87
C HIS A 206 -18.21 19.36 0.70
N SER A 207 -17.70 18.18 0.97
CA SER A 207 -17.43 17.14 -0.04
C SER A 207 -17.75 15.77 0.51
N VAL A 208 -18.32 14.93 -0.33
CA VAL A 208 -18.45 13.49 -0.09
C VAL A 208 -17.41 12.79 -0.95
N LYS A 209 -16.63 11.90 -0.35
CA LYS A 209 -15.68 11.06 -1.04
C LYS A 209 -16.11 9.61 -0.89
N VAL A 210 -16.31 8.93 -1.99
CA VAL A 210 -16.57 7.49 -2.04
C VAL A 210 -15.38 6.84 -2.71
N ALA A 211 -14.84 5.78 -2.12
CA ALA A 211 -13.77 5.01 -2.73
C ALA A 211 -14.08 3.51 -2.66
N ALA A 212 -13.63 2.78 -3.65
CA ALA A 212 -13.74 1.33 -3.71
C ALA A 212 -12.45 0.72 -4.27
N SER A 213 -12.09 -0.45 -3.79
CA SER A 213 -10.95 -1.21 -4.28
C SER A 213 -11.33 -2.68 -4.39
N TYR A 214 -10.91 -3.30 -5.49
CA TYR A 214 -11.07 -4.73 -5.71
C TYR A 214 -9.76 -5.33 -6.17
N GLN A 215 -9.43 -6.51 -5.64
CA GLN A 215 -8.30 -7.29 -6.13
C GLN A 215 -8.66 -8.77 -6.20
N THR A 216 -8.05 -9.47 -7.14
CA THR A 216 -8.18 -10.93 -7.29
C THR A 216 -6.92 -11.51 -7.92
N SER A 217 -6.61 -12.76 -7.58
CA SER A 217 -5.52 -13.52 -8.21
C SER A 217 -6.04 -14.39 -9.34
N ILE A 218 -5.28 -14.44 -10.43
CA ILE A 218 -5.60 -15.20 -11.64
C ILE A 218 -4.42 -16.11 -11.98
N GLY A 219 -4.70 -17.36 -12.36
CA GLY A 219 -3.65 -18.32 -12.73
C GLY A 219 -2.78 -18.75 -11.56
N GLY A 220 -1.59 -19.26 -11.86
CA GLY A 220 -0.63 -19.73 -10.88
C GLY A 220 -1.05 -21.01 -10.14
N TYR A 221 -0.22 -21.41 -9.20
CA TYR A 221 -0.52 -22.54 -8.32
C TYR A 221 -1.64 -22.18 -7.35
N LYS A 222 -2.61 -23.08 -7.21
CA LYS A 222 -3.72 -22.94 -6.24
C LYS A 222 -3.87 -24.23 -5.47
N PHE A 223 -4.14 -24.11 -4.17
CA PHE A 223 -4.61 -25.24 -3.39
C PHE A 223 -6.00 -25.70 -3.87
N PRO A 224 -6.43 -26.94 -3.55
CA PRO A 224 -7.80 -27.40 -3.85
C PRO A 224 -8.91 -26.48 -3.34
N SER A 225 -8.64 -25.71 -2.28
CA SER A 225 -9.53 -24.65 -1.75
C SER A 225 -9.70 -23.45 -2.70
N GLY A 226 -8.91 -23.35 -3.77
CA GLY A 226 -8.83 -22.17 -4.65
C GLY A 226 -7.95 -21.04 -4.12
N TYR A 227 -7.29 -21.22 -2.99
CA TYR A 227 -6.33 -20.25 -2.47
C TYR A 227 -5.02 -20.27 -3.26
N ALA A 228 -4.52 -19.11 -3.64
CA ALA A 228 -3.25 -18.94 -4.33
C ALA A 228 -2.17 -18.44 -3.33
N PRO A 229 -1.36 -19.33 -2.76
CA PRO A 229 -0.40 -18.97 -1.72
C PRO A 229 0.71 -18.05 -2.21
N LEU A 230 1.09 -18.20 -3.49
CA LEU A 230 2.14 -17.41 -4.12
C LEU A 230 1.50 -16.37 -5.03
N SER A 231 1.29 -15.16 -4.52
CA SER A 231 0.80 -14.04 -5.30
C SER A 231 1.27 -12.71 -4.71
N TYR A 232 1.36 -11.70 -5.56
CA TYR A 232 1.54 -10.34 -5.10
C TYR A 232 0.22 -9.82 -4.51
N LEU A 233 0.32 -9.00 -3.47
CA LEU A 233 -0.83 -8.35 -2.85
C LEU A 233 -0.75 -6.84 -3.09
N SER A 234 -1.89 -6.21 -3.29
CA SER A 234 -2.01 -4.77 -3.48
C SER A 234 -3.23 -4.23 -2.75
N THR A 235 -3.19 -4.23 -1.43
CA THR A 235 -4.27 -3.70 -0.59
C THR A 235 -4.25 -2.17 -0.61
N ARG A 236 -4.96 -1.55 -1.55
CA ARG A 236 -4.98 -0.09 -1.70
C ARG A 236 -5.89 0.64 -0.71
N LEU A 237 -6.96 0.00 -0.29
CA LEU A 237 -7.96 0.58 0.59
C LEU A 237 -8.14 -0.33 1.79
N ILE A 238 -7.32 -0.14 2.81
CA ILE A 238 -7.43 -0.89 4.07
C ILE A 238 -8.32 -0.11 5.00
N PRO A 239 -9.35 -0.73 5.62
CA PRO A 239 -10.15 -0.07 6.64
C PRO A 239 -9.29 0.48 7.77
N ARG A 240 -9.56 1.70 8.17
CA ARG A 240 -8.79 2.40 9.20
C ARG A 240 -8.82 1.65 10.53
N GLY A 241 -7.67 1.52 11.17
CA GLY A 241 -7.49 0.70 12.38
C GLY A 241 -7.08 -0.75 12.12
N PHE A 242 -6.95 -1.15 10.84
CA PHE A 242 -6.36 -2.43 10.43
C PHE A 242 -5.05 -2.22 9.69
N SER A 243 -4.20 -3.22 9.71
CA SER A 243 -2.94 -3.24 8.98
C SER A 243 -3.01 -4.13 7.74
N SER A 244 -2.05 -3.96 6.81
CA SER A 244 -1.92 -4.86 5.66
C SER A 244 -1.65 -6.31 6.08
N GLY A 245 -1.04 -6.53 7.24
CA GLY A 245 -0.81 -7.86 7.81
C GLY A 245 -2.09 -8.57 8.28
N ASP A 246 -3.18 -7.83 8.49
CA ASP A 246 -4.46 -8.42 8.88
C ASP A 246 -5.25 -8.97 7.69
N ILE A 247 -4.83 -8.60 6.46
CA ILE A 247 -5.51 -8.94 5.21
C ILE A 247 -4.52 -9.63 4.29
N LEU A 248 -4.44 -10.95 4.39
CA LEU A 248 -3.56 -11.78 3.53
C LEU A 248 -4.31 -12.40 2.35
N SER A 249 -5.48 -11.91 2.04
CA SER A 249 -6.33 -12.49 1.01
C SER A 249 -6.00 -12.00 -0.38
N ASN A 250 -5.96 -12.91 -1.34
CA ASN A 250 -5.83 -12.61 -2.76
C ASN A 250 -7.14 -12.07 -3.37
N ASN A 251 -8.27 -12.31 -2.71
CA ASN A 251 -9.60 -11.83 -3.11
C ASN A 251 -10.07 -10.82 -2.06
N TYR A 252 -10.08 -9.58 -2.43
CA TYR A 252 -10.35 -8.48 -1.52
C TYR A 252 -11.22 -7.43 -2.19
N LEU A 253 -12.29 -7.05 -1.50
CA LEU A 253 -13.17 -5.94 -1.88
C LEU A 253 -13.27 -5.00 -0.69
N ALA A 254 -13.00 -3.73 -0.91
CA ALA A 254 -13.17 -2.69 0.09
C ALA A 254 -13.93 -1.48 -0.45
N ALA A 255 -14.63 -0.80 0.43
CA ALA A 255 -15.30 0.47 0.16
C ALA A 255 -15.10 1.42 1.34
N SER A 256 -15.03 2.70 1.04
CA SER A 256 -14.90 3.79 2.00
C SER A 256 -15.84 4.93 1.63
N LEU A 257 -16.49 5.49 2.63
CA LEU A 257 -17.31 6.68 2.51
C LEU A 257 -16.82 7.73 3.52
N ASP A 258 -16.47 8.90 3.04
CA ASP A 258 -16.00 10.01 3.86
C ASP A 258 -16.83 11.26 3.57
N TYR A 259 -17.39 11.87 4.59
CA TYR A 259 -17.99 13.19 4.55
C TYR A 259 -17.01 14.21 5.11
N GLN A 260 -16.60 15.15 4.31
CA GLN A 260 -15.56 16.13 4.61
C GLN A 260 -16.17 17.51 4.71
N LEU A 261 -15.88 18.23 5.78
CA LEU A 261 -16.38 19.57 6.02
C LEU A 261 -15.31 20.48 6.61
N PRO A 262 -15.28 21.75 6.22
CA PRO A 262 -14.47 22.76 6.88
C PRO A 262 -15.16 23.14 8.20
N VAL A 263 -14.39 23.16 9.28
CA VAL A 263 -14.89 23.58 10.60
C VAL A 263 -14.61 25.06 10.84
N TRP A 264 -13.39 25.48 10.52
CA TRP A 264 -12.94 26.83 10.81
C TRP A 264 -11.80 27.24 9.87
N TYR A 265 -11.78 28.53 9.55
CA TYR A 265 -10.71 29.20 8.79
C TYR A 265 -10.07 30.25 9.69
N PRO A 266 -9.12 29.89 10.56
CA PRO A 266 -8.48 30.83 11.48
C PRO A 266 -7.76 31.96 10.73
N GLU A 267 -7.14 31.64 9.58
CA GLU A 267 -6.31 32.56 8.78
C GLU A 267 -5.37 33.41 9.63
N GLY A 268 -4.81 32.81 10.67
CA GLY A 268 -3.99 33.44 11.67
C GLY A 268 -2.76 32.61 12.05
N GLY A 269 -1.75 33.26 12.60
CA GLY A 269 -0.49 32.59 12.93
C GLY A 269 0.12 33.01 14.27
N ILE A 270 0.99 32.15 14.78
CA ILE A 270 1.82 32.39 15.96
C ILE A 270 3.21 32.80 15.47
N GLY A 271 3.43 34.12 15.37
CA GLY A 271 4.68 34.70 14.91
C GLY A 271 5.09 34.21 13.49
N ALA A 272 6.37 33.91 13.31
CA ALA A 272 6.92 33.43 12.05
C ALA A 272 6.92 31.91 11.95
N VAL A 273 6.47 31.20 12.99
CA VAL A 273 6.68 29.75 13.13
C VAL A 273 5.53 28.95 12.54
N LEU A 274 4.29 29.36 12.81
CA LEU A 274 3.12 28.57 12.47
C LEU A 274 1.96 29.46 11.99
N TYR A 275 1.38 29.14 10.84
CA TYR A 275 0.19 29.78 10.30
C TYR A 275 -0.90 28.73 10.09
N PHE A 276 -2.05 28.91 10.75
CA PHE A 276 -3.22 28.05 10.59
C PHE A 276 -4.07 28.55 9.42
N LYS A 277 -4.15 27.76 8.38
CA LYS A 277 -4.94 28.06 7.20
C LYS A 277 -6.40 27.67 7.37
N ARG A 278 -6.63 26.45 7.83
CA ARG A 278 -7.97 25.92 8.08
C ARG A 278 -7.94 24.66 8.95
N ILE A 279 -9.08 24.44 9.59
CA ILE A 279 -9.37 23.19 10.32
C ILE A 279 -10.54 22.52 9.64
N ARG A 280 -10.42 21.26 9.35
CA ARG A 280 -11.47 20.46 8.68
C ARG A 280 -11.70 19.16 9.43
N LEU A 281 -12.94 18.70 9.38
CA LEU A 281 -13.36 17.44 9.93
C LEU A 281 -13.69 16.48 8.78
N ASN A 282 -13.30 15.23 8.94
CA ASN A 282 -13.68 14.14 8.07
C ASN A 282 -14.38 13.08 8.93
N ILE A 283 -15.62 12.74 8.59
CA ILE A 283 -16.39 11.67 9.26
C ILE A 283 -16.57 10.58 8.22
N GLY A 284 -16.21 9.35 8.58
CA GLY A 284 -16.26 8.30 7.57
C GLY A 284 -16.33 6.90 8.14
N GLY A 285 -16.57 5.99 7.24
CA GLY A 285 -16.60 4.57 7.51
C GLY A 285 -15.98 3.77 6.37
N ASP A 286 -15.37 2.68 6.74
CA ASP A 286 -14.74 1.75 5.82
C ASP A 286 -15.35 0.36 6.01
N TYR A 287 -15.42 -0.36 4.93
CA TYR A 287 -15.87 -1.75 4.91
C TYR A 287 -14.97 -2.55 4.00
N ALA A 288 -14.60 -3.76 4.43
CA ALA A 288 -13.93 -4.70 3.55
C ALA A 288 -14.47 -6.12 3.72
N ARG A 289 -14.50 -6.83 2.61
CA ARG A 289 -14.86 -8.24 2.52
C ARG A 289 -13.73 -8.99 1.80
N PHE A 290 -13.30 -10.08 2.38
CA PHE A 290 -12.27 -10.95 1.81
C PHE A 290 -12.49 -12.40 2.24
N ARG A 291 -11.70 -13.31 1.69
CA ARG A 291 -11.69 -14.71 2.06
C ARG A 291 -10.34 -15.05 2.66
N ASP A 292 -10.33 -15.41 3.93
CA ASP A 292 -9.15 -15.94 4.59
C ASP A 292 -9.02 -17.43 4.35
N TYR A 293 -7.79 -17.89 4.19
CA TYR A 293 -7.48 -19.28 4.14
C TYR A 293 -7.28 -19.82 5.56
N LEU A 294 -8.15 -20.73 5.98
CA LEU A 294 -7.97 -21.52 7.20
C LEU A 294 -7.32 -22.83 6.81
N PRO A 295 -6.07 -23.08 7.23
CA PRO A 295 -5.41 -24.35 6.99
C PRO A 295 -6.13 -25.48 7.69
N GLY A 296 -6.21 -26.63 7.04
CA GLY A 296 -6.67 -27.90 7.62
C GLY A 296 -5.51 -28.76 8.11
N PRO A 297 -5.76 -30.00 8.53
CA PRO A 297 -4.73 -30.98 8.90
C PRO A 297 -3.70 -31.22 7.80
N HIS A 298 -4.14 -31.20 6.56
CA HIS A 298 -3.31 -31.22 5.36
C HIS A 298 -3.56 -29.95 4.53
N ALA A 299 -2.60 -29.57 3.69
CA ALA A 299 -2.76 -28.40 2.82
C ALA A 299 -3.98 -28.52 1.88
N SER A 300 -4.36 -29.76 1.49
CA SER A 300 -5.57 -30.06 0.72
C SER A 300 -6.86 -29.78 1.46
N ASP A 301 -6.85 -29.83 2.78
CA ASP A 301 -8.06 -29.76 3.63
C ASP A 301 -8.37 -28.32 4.07
N GLY A 302 -7.53 -27.39 3.68
CA GLY A 302 -7.75 -25.98 3.95
C GLY A 302 -9.03 -25.46 3.29
N ARG A 303 -9.68 -24.52 3.95
CA ARG A 303 -10.90 -23.90 3.44
C ARG A 303 -10.82 -22.38 3.42
N MET A 304 -11.48 -21.79 2.45
CA MET A 304 -11.65 -20.34 2.35
C MET A 304 -12.86 -19.90 3.18
N VAL A 305 -12.63 -19.07 4.18
CA VAL A 305 -13.68 -18.55 5.06
C VAL A 305 -13.92 -17.07 4.75
N PRO A 306 -15.16 -16.64 4.49
CA PRO A 306 -15.45 -15.25 4.27
C PRO A 306 -15.28 -14.45 5.57
N ARG A 307 -14.52 -13.36 5.49
CA ARG A 307 -14.38 -12.39 6.58
C ARG A 307 -14.88 -11.02 6.15
N ARG A 308 -15.38 -10.29 7.10
CA ARG A 308 -15.86 -8.92 6.95
C ARG A 308 -15.27 -8.09 8.08
N ILE A 309 -14.71 -6.96 7.72
CA ILE A 309 -14.21 -5.98 8.68
C ILE A 309 -14.76 -4.61 8.31
N TRP A 310 -14.97 -3.79 9.31
CA TRP A 310 -15.43 -2.42 9.13
C TRP A 310 -14.81 -1.51 10.17
N SER A 311 -14.77 -0.23 9.89
CA SER A 311 -14.41 0.79 10.86
C SER A 311 -15.24 2.05 10.64
N VAL A 312 -15.53 2.77 11.73
CA VAL A 312 -16.24 4.04 11.70
C VAL A 312 -15.53 5.03 12.61
N GLY A 313 -15.44 6.27 12.17
CA GLY A 313 -14.77 7.28 12.97
C GLY A 313 -14.61 8.60 12.23
N GLY A 314 -13.61 9.38 12.62
CA GLY A 314 -13.34 10.65 12.00
C GLY A 314 -11.89 11.11 12.15
N ASP A 315 -11.54 12.09 11.33
CA ASP A 315 -10.25 12.76 11.34
C ASP A 315 -10.44 14.25 11.60
N ILE A 316 -9.65 14.82 12.48
CA ILE A 316 -9.47 16.26 12.57
C ILE A 316 -8.19 16.61 11.83
N VAL A 317 -8.30 17.48 10.84
CA VAL A 317 -7.17 17.84 9.97
C VAL A 317 -6.90 19.32 10.06
N PHE A 318 -5.68 19.67 10.45
CA PHE A 318 -5.17 21.02 10.50
C PHE A 318 -4.29 21.25 9.27
N ASP A 319 -4.68 22.16 8.41
CA ASP A 319 -3.85 22.63 7.30
C ASP A 319 -3.06 23.84 7.79
N VAL A 320 -1.74 23.69 7.89
CA VAL A 320 -0.83 24.67 8.48
C VAL A 320 0.34 24.97 7.55
N ASN A 321 0.85 26.19 7.61
CA ASN A 321 2.13 26.53 6.99
C ASN A 321 3.16 26.74 8.11
N VAL A 322 4.31 26.09 7.97
CA VAL A 322 5.39 26.12 8.93
C VAL A 322 6.54 26.99 8.39
N PHE A 323 7.16 27.81 9.23
CA PHE A 323 8.32 28.64 8.90
C PHE A 323 8.15 29.56 7.67
N ARG A 324 6.98 30.19 7.49
CA ARG A 324 6.68 31.09 6.36
C ARG A 324 6.90 30.46 4.98
N GLN A 325 6.70 29.16 4.87
CA GLN A 325 6.71 28.49 3.58
C GLN A 325 5.65 29.12 2.64
N PRO A 326 5.87 29.07 1.31
CA PRO A 326 4.90 29.62 0.36
C PRO A 326 3.54 28.95 0.52
N ALA A 327 2.48 29.67 0.18
CA ALA A 327 1.09 29.22 0.34
C ALA A 327 0.77 27.89 -0.39
N SER A 328 1.58 27.52 -1.37
CA SER A 328 1.54 26.23 -2.07
C SER A 328 2.04 25.07 -1.22
N ALA A 329 2.92 25.34 -0.26
CA ALA A 329 3.54 24.33 0.61
C ALA A 329 2.77 24.21 1.93
N THR A 330 1.54 23.72 1.88
CA THR A 330 0.70 23.51 3.07
C THR A 330 1.02 22.16 3.72
N SER A 331 1.46 22.17 4.97
CA SER A 331 1.61 20.98 5.81
C SER A 331 0.25 20.56 6.37
N THR A 332 0.04 19.28 6.60
CA THR A 332 -1.18 18.79 7.24
C THR A 332 -0.86 18.02 8.50
N VAL A 333 -1.52 18.38 9.60
CA VAL A 333 -1.52 17.58 10.82
C VAL A 333 -2.89 16.92 10.93
N LYS A 334 -2.90 15.60 11.01
CA LYS A 334 -4.10 14.78 11.01
C LYS A 334 -4.17 13.98 12.31
N LEU A 335 -5.26 14.12 13.04
CA LEU A 335 -5.60 13.30 14.20
C LEU A 335 -6.78 12.40 13.82
N SER A 336 -6.60 11.10 13.92
CA SER A 336 -7.57 10.11 13.49
C SER A 336 -8.08 9.29 14.68
N PHE A 337 -9.38 9.11 14.76
CA PHE A 337 -10.07 8.35 15.80
C PHE A 337 -11.06 7.41 15.12
N TYR A 338 -10.78 6.10 15.16
CA TYR A 338 -11.62 5.09 14.53
C TYR A 338 -11.90 3.93 15.47
N ARG A 339 -13.12 3.40 15.37
CA ARG A 339 -13.51 2.17 16.03
C ARG A 339 -13.59 1.06 14.99
N PRO A 340 -12.59 0.15 14.94
CA PRO A 340 -12.65 -1.02 14.09
C PRO A 340 -13.62 -2.07 14.63
N SER A 341 -14.08 -2.97 13.76
CA SER A 341 -14.98 -4.08 14.11
C SER A 341 -14.35 -5.10 15.06
N SER A 342 -13.01 -5.13 15.13
CA SER A 342 -12.25 -5.96 16.08
C SER A 342 -11.16 -5.10 16.70
N GLY A 343 -10.99 -5.22 18.03
CA GLY A 343 -10.04 -4.41 18.79
C GLY A 343 -10.68 -3.22 19.49
N GLY A 344 -9.85 -2.39 20.10
CA GLY A 344 -10.26 -1.17 20.81
C GLY A 344 -10.32 0.05 19.90
N LEU A 345 -10.53 1.21 20.50
CA LEU A 345 -10.44 2.49 19.81
C LEU A 345 -9.02 2.67 19.23
N TRP A 346 -8.96 2.94 17.93
CA TRP A 346 -7.71 3.22 17.25
C TRP A 346 -7.49 4.72 17.13
N PHE A 347 -6.34 5.17 17.58
CA PHE A 347 -5.91 6.55 17.50
C PHE A 347 -4.59 6.66 16.74
N THR A 348 -4.47 7.63 15.87
CA THR A 348 -3.19 7.97 15.25
C THR A 348 -3.08 9.47 15.00
N ALA A 349 -1.86 9.96 15.10
CA ALA A 349 -1.48 11.30 14.72
C ALA A 349 -0.46 11.21 13.58
N ALA A 350 -0.68 11.93 12.51
CA ALA A 350 0.19 11.96 11.35
C ALA A 350 0.45 13.41 10.93
N MET A 351 1.66 13.70 10.50
CA MET A 351 2.04 15.00 9.93
C MET A 351 2.56 14.77 8.51
N GLY A 352 1.91 15.42 7.55
CA GLY A 352 2.36 15.47 6.15
C GLY A 352 3.09 16.79 5.91
N LEU A 353 4.34 16.71 5.49
CA LEU A 353 5.12 17.87 5.05
C LEU A 353 5.03 17.96 3.53
N PRO A 354 4.86 19.15 2.95
CA PRO A 354 4.95 19.33 1.51
C PRO A 354 6.43 19.26 1.12
N PHE A 355 6.78 18.29 0.33
CA PHE A 355 8.05 18.22 -0.37
C PHE A 355 7.80 18.22 -1.86
#